data_2ba2ae220dd453ec8d72d9eee154426a
#
_entry.id   2ba2ae220dd453ec8d72d9eee154426a
#
_cell.length_a   1.000
_cell.length_b   1.000
_cell.length_c   1.000
_cell.angle_alpha   90.00
_cell.angle_beta   90.00
_cell.angle_gamma   90.00
#
_symmetry.space_group_name_H-M   'P 1'
#
loop_
_entity.id
_entity.type
_entity.pdbx_description
1 polymer ?
#
loop_
_entity_poly.entity_id
_entity_poly.type
_entity_poly.pdbx_seq_one_letter_code
_entity_poly.pdbx_strand_id
1 'polypeptide(L)'
;MTRSGSLAYYLAAWICGCFFLALATWAHAAAAGHSLLHGASSASNLLTVYFFSLIFGFLDSLVGGFLLRRVAIAAHFQRAWQWAVAGAVLAPLEIFAFARWGDAMLWQPGNMPSVWSFFVLAPMIVEREATWLAAPAGALAALVLFSIHRAFGPKADGAIAEPAPPSANGPAAETKS
;
A
#
# COMPACT_ATOMS: atom_id res chain seq x y z
N MET A 1 1.72 -2.58 -16.81
CA MET A 1 2.13 -1.30 -16.20
C MET A 1 3.44 -0.86 -16.85
N THR A 2 3.53 0.39 -17.29
CA THR A 2 4.77 0.97 -17.79
C THR A 2 5.79 1.09 -16.65
N ARG A 3 7.10 1.25 -16.95
CA ARG A 3 8.14 1.45 -15.91
C ARG A 3 7.84 2.64 -15.01
N SER A 4 7.38 3.75 -15.60
CA SER A 4 6.96 4.97 -14.87
C SER A 4 5.77 4.73 -13.94
N GLY A 5 4.76 3.98 -14.37
CA GLY A 5 3.62 3.64 -13.53
C GLY A 5 3.97 2.72 -12.36
N SER A 6 4.98 1.85 -12.54
CA SER A 6 5.49 1.03 -11.43
C SER A 6 6.22 1.86 -10.38
N LEU A 7 7.06 2.80 -10.80
CA LEU A 7 7.75 3.71 -9.89
C LEU A 7 6.77 4.58 -9.11
N ALA A 8 5.80 5.19 -9.79
CA ALA A 8 4.76 6.00 -9.16
C ALA A 8 3.96 5.21 -8.12
N TYR A 9 3.65 3.95 -8.41
CA TYR A 9 2.96 3.06 -7.47
C TYR A 9 3.76 2.85 -6.19
N TYR A 10 5.05 2.51 -6.28
CA TYR A 10 5.87 2.25 -5.10
C TYR A 10 6.21 3.51 -4.31
N LEU A 11 6.43 4.65 -4.98
CA LEU A 11 6.58 5.94 -4.29
C LEU A 11 5.29 6.30 -3.54
N ALA A 12 4.12 6.10 -4.15
CA ALA A 12 2.86 6.34 -3.48
C ALA A 12 2.62 5.36 -2.32
N ALA A 13 3.00 4.09 -2.45
CA ALA A 13 2.92 3.12 -1.36
C ALA A 13 3.72 3.60 -0.15
N TRP A 14 4.96 4.03 -0.37
CA TRP A 14 5.81 4.57 0.68
C TRP A 14 5.23 5.85 1.30
N ILE A 15 4.98 6.87 0.50
CA ILE A 15 4.54 8.18 1.00
C ILE A 15 3.18 8.09 1.70
N CYS A 16 2.19 7.45 1.04
CA CYS A 16 0.83 7.35 1.59
C CYS A 16 0.75 6.35 2.74
N GLY A 17 1.46 5.23 2.67
CA GLY A 17 1.50 4.25 3.75
C GLY A 17 2.03 4.88 5.03
N CYS A 18 3.17 5.55 4.96
CA CYS A 18 3.75 6.27 6.09
C CYS A 18 2.85 7.40 6.58
N PHE A 19 2.19 8.14 5.68
CA PHE A 19 1.29 9.24 6.06
C PHE A 19 0.07 8.73 6.83
N PHE A 20 -0.64 7.73 6.32
CA PHE A 20 -1.83 7.21 6.98
C PHE A 20 -1.50 6.53 8.31
N LEU A 21 -0.36 5.84 8.40
CA LEU A 21 0.10 5.26 9.65
C LEU A 21 0.44 6.35 10.68
N ALA A 22 1.17 7.39 10.28
CA ALA A 22 1.48 8.53 11.15
C ALA A 22 0.22 9.26 11.62
N LEU A 23 -0.74 9.46 10.71
CA LEU A 23 -2.03 10.09 11.02
C LEU A 23 -2.83 9.26 12.03
N ALA A 24 -2.89 7.94 11.84
CA ALA A 24 -3.60 7.04 12.73
C ALA A 24 -2.94 7.01 14.13
N THR A 25 -1.62 6.94 14.19
CA THR A 25 -0.85 6.96 15.45
C THR A 25 -1.02 8.31 16.18
N TRP A 26 -0.94 9.40 15.45
CA TRP A 26 -1.17 10.74 16.01
C TRP A 26 -2.60 10.92 16.54
N ALA A 27 -3.60 10.49 15.77
CA ALA A 27 -5.00 10.60 16.17
C ALA A 27 -5.28 9.76 17.43
N HIS A 28 -4.69 8.57 17.53
CA HIS A 28 -4.80 7.73 18.71
C HIS A 28 -4.18 8.39 19.94
N ALA A 29 -2.96 8.89 19.83
CA ALA A 29 -2.27 9.58 20.92
C ALA A 29 -3.06 10.83 21.38
N ALA A 30 -3.60 11.62 20.43
CA ALA A 30 -4.42 12.77 20.73
C ALA A 30 -5.72 12.39 21.45
N ALA A 31 -6.37 11.30 21.04
CA ALA A 31 -7.57 10.79 21.70
C ALA A 31 -7.30 10.26 23.11
N ALA A 32 -6.11 9.70 23.34
CA ALA A 32 -5.66 9.26 24.66
C ALA A 32 -5.16 10.40 25.58
N GLY A 33 -5.17 11.63 25.10
CA GLY A 33 -4.67 12.80 25.84
C GLY A 33 -3.14 12.84 25.97
N HIS A 34 -2.43 12.03 25.19
CA HIS A 34 -0.97 12.00 25.17
C HIS A 34 -0.42 12.93 24.09
N SER A 35 0.58 13.73 24.46
CA SER A 35 1.39 14.45 23.50
C SER A 35 2.59 13.57 23.14
N LEU A 36 2.73 13.22 21.86
CA LEU A 36 3.87 12.41 21.38
C LEU A 36 5.21 13.15 21.57
N LEU A 37 5.17 14.48 21.57
CA LEU A 37 6.32 15.33 21.87
C LEU A 37 5.88 16.42 22.85
N HIS A 38 6.47 16.44 24.04
CA HIS A 38 6.19 17.43 25.06
C HIS A 38 6.46 18.85 24.54
N GLY A 39 5.45 19.73 24.65
CA GLY A 39 5.57 21.14 24.28
C GLY A 39 5.44 21.47 22.79
N ALA A 40 5.30 20.49 21.91
CA ALA A 40 5.08 20.76 20.49
C ALA A 40 3.60 20.96 20.15
N SER A 41 3.31 21.79 19.13
CA SER A 41 1.94 21.92 18.61
C SER A 41 1.45 20.60 18.02
N SER A 42 0.15 20.41 17.96
CA SER A 42 -0.48 19.21 17.39
C SER A 42 -0.02 18.93 15.95
N ALA A 43 0.08 19.98 15.13
CA ALA A 43 0.57 19.88 13.75
C ALA A 43 2.07 19.51 13.67
N SER A 44 2.89 20.10 14.55
CA SER A 44 4.31 19.76 14.63
C SER A 44 4.53 18.30 15.03
N ASN A 45 3.73 17.79 15.96
CA ASN A 45 3.75 16.37 16.34
C ASN A 45 3.44 15.46 15.16
N LEU A 46 2.39 15.74 14.38
CA LEU A 46 2.04 14.96 13.22
C LEU A 46 3.16 14.97 12.17
N LEU A 47 3.70 16.16 11.85
CA LEU A 47 4.80 16.28 10.87
C LEU A 47 6.04 15.51 11.31
N THR A 48 6.39 15.57 12.59
CA THR A 48 7.53 14.84 13.13
C THR A 48 7.31 13.33 13.04
N VAL A 49 6.15 12.84 13.48
CA VAL A 49 5.82 11.40 13.38
C VAL A 49 5.83 10.94 11.92
N TYR A 50 5.28 11.74 11.01
CA TYR A 50 5.30 11.44 9.58
C TYR A 50 6.73 11.39 9.01
N PHE A 51 7.58 12.38 9.36
CA PHE A 51 8.97 12.40 8.92
C PHE A 51 9.76 11.16 9.39
N PHE A 52 9.60 10.80 10.67
CA PHE A 52 10.20 9.56 11.18
C PHE A 52 9.63 8.32 10.49
N SER A 53 8.32 8.28 10.25
CA SER A 53 7.69 7.17 9.52
C SER A 53 8.22 7.04 8.08
N LEU A 54 8.52 8.14 7.39
CA LEU A 54 9.11 8.10 6.05
C LEU A 54 10.50 7.44 6.06
N ILE A 55 11.29 7.70 7.10
CA ILE A 55 12.65 7.14 7.21
C ILE A 55 12.58 5.67 7.65
N PHE A 56 11.89 5.40 8.74
CA PHE A 56 11.91 4.08 9.39
C PHE A 56 10.88 3.10 8.82
N GLY A 57 9.78 3.60 8.25
CA GLY A 57 8.75 2.80 7.59
C GLY A 57 8.95 2.60 6.09
N PHE A 58 10.10 2.99 5.54
CA PHE A 58 10.39 2.86 4.11
C PHE A 58 10.30 1.41 3.62
N LEU A 59 11.02 0.52 4.26
CA LEU A 59 11.09 -0.88 3.86
C LEU A 59 9.73 -1.58 4.03
N ASP A 60 9.11 -1.37 5.18
CA ASP A 60 7.78 -1.86 5.52
C ASP A 60 6.74 -1.46 4.45
N SER A 61 6.62 -0.17 4.18
CA SER A 61 5.66 0.34 3.18
C SER A 61 5.92 -0.15 1.75
N LEU A 62 7.18 -0.39 1.37
CA LEU A 62 7.50 -0.94 0.06
C LEU A 62 7.12 -2.42 -0.04
N VAL A 63 7.40 -3.20 1.00
CA VAL A 63 7.02 -4.62 1.07
C VAL A 63 5.50 -4.75 1.06
N GLY A 64 4.78 -3.96 1.87
CA GLY A 64 3.33 -3.93 1.89
C GLY A 64 2.71 -3.55 0.56
N GLY A 65 3.23 -2.52 -0.09
CA GLY A 65 2.81 -2.14 -1.43
C GLY A 65 3.05 -3.24 -2.46
N PHE A 66 4.18 -3.95 -2.36
CA PHE A 66 4.50 -5.09 -3.23
C PHE A 66 3.55 -6.27 -2.99
N LEU A 67 3.34 -6.66 -1.74
CA LEU A 67 2.44 -7.76 -1.36
C LEU A 67 1.00 -7.46 -1.78
N LEU A 68 0.50 -6.26 -1.48
CA LEU A 68 -0.84 -5.82 -1.88
C LEU A 68 -1.03 -5.94 -3.39
N ARG A 69 -0.04 -5.47 -4.17
CA ARG A 69 -0.09 -5.57 -5.64
C ARG A 69 -0.09 -7.02 -6.11
N ARG A 70 0.72 -7.89 -5.51
CA ARG A 70 0.76 -9.33 -5.84
C ARG A 70 -0.56 -10.01 -5.56
N VAL A 71 -1.14 -9.77 -4.39
CA VAL A 71 -2.46 -10.30 -4.00
C VAL A 71 -3.54 -9.79 -4.94
N ALA A 72 -3.56 -8.49 -5.24
CA ALA A 72 -4.55 -7.89 -6.12
C ALA A 72 -4.52 -8.46 -7.55
N ILE A 73 -3.31 -8.71 -8.09
CA ILE A 73 -3.15 -9.33 -9.42
C ILE A 73 -3.58 -10.80 -9.36
N ALA A 74 -3.12 -11.56 -8.38
CA ALA A 74 -3.43 -12.99 -8.25
C ALA A 74 -4.92 -13.27 -8.02
N ALA A 75 -5.59 -12.41 -7.25
CA ALA A 75 -7.01 -12.51 -6.95
C ALA A 75 -7.90 -11.72 -7.93
N HIS A 76 -7.33 -11.14 -8.98
CA HIS A 76 -8.04 -10.37 -10.00
C HIS A 76 -8.93 -9.25 -9.42
N PHE A 77 -8.40 -8.46 -8.49
CA PHE A 77 -9.16 -7.39 -7.86
C PHE A 77 -9.52 -6.27 -8.85
N GLN A 78 -10.81 -6.05 -9.03
CA GLN A 78 -11.34 -5.04 -9.95
C GLN A 78 -12.00 -3.86 -9.22
N ARG A 79 -12.37 -4.05 -7.95
CA ARG A 79 -13.13 -3.08 -7.16
C ARG A 79 -12.29 -2.48 -6.05
N ALA A 80 -12.46 -1.18 -5.78
CA ALA A 80 -11.73 -0.45 -4.76
C ALA A 80 -11.86 -1.08 -3.36
N TRP A 81 -13.05 -1.59 -3.00
CA TRP A 81 -13.27 -2.21 -1.69
C TRP A 81 -12.43 -3.47 -1.48
N GLN A 82 -12.16 -4.26 -2.55
CA GLN A 82 -11.29 -5.44 -2.46
C GLN A 82 -9.86 -5.06 -2.09
N TRP A 83 -9.36 -3.96 -2.66
CA TRP A 83 -8.06 -3.39 -2.30
C TRP A 83 -8.06 -2.87 -0.87
N ALA A 84 -9.13 -2.16 -0.45
CA ALA A 84 -9.24 -1.65 0.91
C ALA A 84 -9.24 -2.77 1.94
N VAL A 85 -10.00 -3.85 1.72
CA VAL A 85 -10.02 -5.03 2.61
C VAL A 85 -8.65 -5.70 2.65
N ALA A 86 -8.02 -5.90 1.51
CA ALA A 86 -6.68 -6.50 1.46
C ALA A 86 -5.65 -5.63 2.20
N GLY A 87 -5.68 -4.30 2.02
CA GLY A 87 -4.80 -3.39 2.75
C GLY A 87 -5.06 -3.39 4.25
N ALA A 88 -6.33 -3.45 4.68
CA ALA A 88 -6.71 -3.54 6.08
C ALA A 88 -6.22 -4.83 6.77
N VAL A 89 -6.09 -5.92 6.02
CA VAL A 89 -5.59 -7.20 6.54
C VAL A 89 -4.07 -7.28 6.46
N LEU A 90 -3.49 -6.87 5.34
CA LEU A 90 -2.04 -7.00 5.11
C LEU A 90 -1.22 -6.07 6.01
N ALA A 91 -1.66 -4.82 6.21
CA ALA A 91 -0.88 -3.86 6.98
C ALA A 91 -0.63 -4.28 8.44
N PRO A 92 -1.62 -4.72 9.24
CA PRO A 92 -1.35 -5.21 10.58
C PRO A 92 -0.52 -6.50 10.59
N LEU A 93 -0.70 -7.41 9.63
CA LEU A 93 0.10 -8.63 9.51
C LEU A 93 1.56 -8.30 9.22
N GLU A 94 1.79 -7.33 8.36
CA GLU A 94 3.12 -6.87 7.98
C GLU A 94 3.83 -6.20 9.15
N ILE A 95 3.16 -5.27 9.85
CA ILE A 95 3.71 -4.63 11.05
C ILE A 95 4.07 -5.68 12.10
N PHE A 96 3.18 -6.65 12.31
CA PHE A 96 3.46 -7.75 13.23
C PHE A 96 4.69 -8.58 12.80
N ALA A 97 4.80 -8.92 11.52
CA ALA A 97 5.93 -9.68 10.99
C ALA A 97 7.26 -8.91 11.12
N PHE A 98 7.26 -7.61 10.79
CA PHE A 98 8.44 -6.75 10.93
C PHE A 98 8.81 -6.53 12.40
N ALA A 99 7.84 -6.38 13.30
CA ALA A 99 8.09 -6.26 14.74
C ALA A 99 8.75 -7.52 15.28
N ARG A 100 8.26 -8.71 14.91
CA ARG A 100 8.86 -10.00 15.31
C ARG A 100 10.26 -10.21 14.74
N TRP A 101 10.47 -9.79 13.51
CA TRP A 101 11.80 -9.80 12.91
C TRP A 101 12.74 -8.83 13.63
N GLY A 102 12.26 -7.63 14.00
CA GLY A 102 12.99 -6.66 14.79
C GLY A 102 13.38 -7.20 16.17
N ASP A 103 12.43 -7.81 16.88
CA ASP A 103 12.70 -8.46 18.17
C ASP A 103 13.82 -9.52 18.03
N ALA A 104 13.73 -10.37 17.02
CA ALA A 104 14.74 -11.40 16.78
C ALA A 104 16.12 -10.84 16.45
N MET A 105 16.19 -9.68 15.76
CA MET A 105 17.45 -9.05 15.39
C MET A 105 18.08 -8.21 16.50
N LEU A 106 17.26 -7.47 17.26
CA LEU A 106 17.74 -6.51 18.25
C LEU A 106 18.13 -7.15 19.58
N TRP A 107 17.47 -8.25 19.95
CA TRP A 107 17.63 -8.86 21.26
C TRP A 107 18.52 -10.11 21.27
N GLN A 108 19.23 -10.40 20.17
CA GLN A 108 20.23 -11.47 20.19
C GLN A 108 21.50 -11.01 20.91
N PRO A 109 21.98 -11.77 21.93
CA PRO A 109 23.21 -11.46 22.63
C PRO A 109 24.40 -11.40 21.65
N GLY A 110 25.12 -10.29 21.64
CA GLY A 110 26.28 -10.08 20.78
C GLY A 110 26.01 -9.46 19.41
N ASN A 111 24.77 -9.24 19.02
CA ASN A 111 24.46 -8.48 17.80
C ASN A 111 24.58 -6.98 18.08
N MET A 112 25.49 -6.32 17.36
CA MET A 112 25.44 -4.86 17.25
C MET A 112 24.21 -4.45 16.43
N PRO A 113 23.48 -3.38 16.83
CA PRO A 113 22.40 -2.87 16.03
C PRO A 113 22.92 -2.52 14.64
N SER A 114 22.49 -3.26 13.64
CA SER A 114 22.83 -3.00 12.25
C SER A 114 21.96 -1.85 11.71
N VAL A 115 22.37 -1.21 10.60
CA VAL A 115 21.56 -0.19 9.92
C VAL A 115 20.15 -0.71 9.63
N TRP A 116 19.99 -1.99 9.40
CA TRP A 116 18.69 -2.66 9.16
C TRP A 116 17.77 -2.65 10.38
N SER A 117 18.31 -2.60 11.60
CA SER A 117 17.50 -2.51 12.83
C SER A 117 16.67 -1.23 12.87
N PHE A 118 17.14 -0.14 12.26
CA PHE A 118 16.38 1.11 12.21
C PHE A 118 15.08 0.98 11.42
N PHE A 119 15.04 0.15 10.36
CA PHE A 119 13.86 -0.02 9.53
C PHE A 119 12.75 -0.84 10.20
N VAL A 120 13.04 -1.54 11.28
CA VAL A 120 12.04 -2.28 12.06
C VAL A 120 11.57 -1.54 13.31
N LEU A 121 12.17 -0.40 13.65
CA LEU A 121 11.79 0.38 14.83
C LEU A 121 10.37 0.93 14.75
N ALA A 122 9.97 1.47 13.59
CA ALA A 122 8.61 2.01 13.42
C ALA A 122 7.54 0.92 13.56
N PRO A 123 7.63 -0.25 12.88
CA PRO A 123 6.74 -1.38 13.11
C PRO A 123 6.68 -1.85 14.56
N MET A 124 7.82 -1.94 15.26
CA MET A 124 7.86 -2.36 16.66
C MET A 124 7.14 -1.39 17.61
N ILE A 125 7.29 -0.07 17.39
CA ILE A 125 6.59 0.95 18.17
C ILE A 125 5.08 0.85 17.93
N VAL A 126 4.67 0.73 16.68
CA VAL A 126 3.25 0.61 16.31
C VAL A 126 2.64 -0.70 16.84
N GLU A 127 3.37 -1.81 16.82
CA GLU A 127 2.89 -3.08 17.38
C GLU A 127 2.59 -2.95 18.87
N ARG A 128 3.46 -2.32 19.62
CA ARG A 128 3.29 -2.15 21.08
C ARG A 128 2.10 -1.27 21.43
N GLU A 129 1.93 -0.15 20.70
CA GLU A 129 0.93 0.85 21.05
C GLU A 129 -0.44 0.47 20.48
N ALA A 130 -0.53 0.10 19.22
CA ALA A 130 -1.82 -0.14 18.59
C ALA A 130 -1.73 -0.76 17.18
N THR A 131 -1.39 -2.03 17.06
CA THR A 131 -1.36 -2.74 15.75
C THR A 131 -2.68 -2.62 14.97
N TRP A 132 -3.82 -2.52 15.67
CA TRP A 132 -5.13 -2.35 15.06
C TRP A 132 -5.28 -1.05 14.23
N LEU A 133 -4.48 0.01 14.54
CA LEU A 133 -4.47 1.26 13.77
C LEU A 133 -3.91 1.06 12.35
N ALA A 134 -3.11 0.04 12.14
CA ALA A 134 -2.59 -0.30 10.81
C ALA A 134 -3.70 -0.71 9.85
N ALA A 135 -4.80 -1.29 10.34
CA ALA A 135 -5.89 -1.74 9.49
C ALA A 135 -6.58 -0.56 8.74
N PRO A 136 -7.07 0.50 9.39
CA PRO A 136 -7.63 1.64 8.67
C PRO A 136 -6.58 2.40 7.85
N ALA A 137 -5.34 2.51 8.33
CA ALA A 137 -4.24 3.12 7.56
C ALA A 137 -3.95 2.35 6.27
N GLY A 138 -3.84 1.04 6.35
CA GLY A 138 -3.63 0.16 5.21
C GLY A 138 -4.80 0.18 4.22
N ALA A 139 -6.06 0.24 4.71
CA ALA A 139 -7.22 0.39 3.84
C ALA A 139 -7.17 1.70 3.04
N LEU A 140 -6.86 2.83 3.67
CA LEU A 140 -6.77 4.12 3.01
C LEU A 140 -5.62 4.16 2.00
N ALA A 141 -4.44 3.67 2.37
CA ALA A 141 -3.31 3.54 1.47
C ALA A 141 -3.66 2.68 0.24
N ALA A 142 -4.34 1.56 0.45
CA ALA A 142 -4.75 0.66 -0.63
C ALA A 142 -5.75 1.31 -1.61
N LEU A 143 -6.64 2.19 -1.15
CA LEU A 143 -7.54 2.96 -2.03
C LEU A 143 -6.77 3.92 -2.94
N VAL A 144 -5.75 4.59 -2.42
CA VAL A 144 -4.86 5.44 -3.22
C VAL A 144 -4.11 4.59 -4.24
N LEU A 145 -3.56 3.44 -3.82
CA LEU A 145 -2.83 2.53 -4.71
C LEU A 145 -3.72 1.90 -5.79
N PHE A 146 -4.98 1.61 -5.48
CA PHE A 146 -5.97 1.20 -6.48
C PHE A 146 -6.16 2.28 -7.55
N SER A 147 -6.30 3.54 -7.15
CA SER A 147 -6.48 4.66 -8.08
C SER A 147 -5.29 4.80 -9.02
N ILE A 148 -4.07 4.68 -8.50
CA ILE A 148 -2.83 4.70 -9.29
C ILE A 148 -2.75 3.47 -10.19
N HIS A 149 -3.05 2.29 -9.66
CA HIS A 149 -3.06 1.06 -10.46
C HIS A 149 -4.04 1.16 -11.63
N ARG A 150 -5.22 1.73 -11.42
CA ARG A 150 -6.23 1.94 -12.46
C ARG A 150 -5.78 2.99 -13.50
N ALA A 151 -5.10 4.05 -13.06
CA ALA A 151 -4.61 5.10 -13.95
C ALA A 151 -3.44 4.65 -14.85
N PHE A 152 -2.54 3.83 -14.32
CA PHE A 152 -1.29 3.41 -14.99
C PHE A 152 -1.24 1.91 -15.28
N GLY A 153 -2.27 1.17 -14.91
CA GLY A 153 -2.42 -0.25 -15.22
C GLY A 153 -2.50 -0.49 -16.74
N PRO A 154 -2.29 -1.73 -17.19
CA PRO A 154 -2.61 -2.07 -18.55
C PRO A 154 -4.09 -1.73 -18.75
N LYS A 155 -4.36 -0.79 -19.62
CA LYS A 155 -5.71 -0.64 -20.13
C LYS A 155 -6.09 -2.02 -20.64
N ALA A 156 -7.21 -2.55 -20.18
CA ALA A 156 -7.82 -3.69 -20.83
C ALA A 156 -8.14 -3.22 -22.26
N ASP A 157 -7.16 -3.35 -23.15
CA ASP A 157 -7.34 -3.26 -24.59
C ASP A 157 -8.15 -4.48 -25.07
N GLY A 158 -9.16 -4.81 -24.30
CA GLY A 158 -10.26 -5.65 -24.65
C GLY A 158 -11.39 -4.73 -25.14
N ALA A 159 -11.09 -3.89 -26.09
CA ALA A 159 -12.12 -3.56 -27.04
C ALA A 159 -12.67 -4.93 -27.47
N ILE A 160 -13.89 -5.23 -27.07
CA ILE A 160 -14.75 -6.14 -27.79
C ILE A 160 -14.53 -5.71 -29.25
N ALA A 161 -13.74 -6.49 -29.97
CA ALA A 161 -13.61 -6.29 -31.41
C ALA A 161 -15.04 -6.32 -31.88
N GLU A 162 -15.56 -5.14 -32.24
CA GLU A 162 -16.87 -5.02 -32.81
C GLU A 162 -16.90 -6.04 -33.94
N PRO A 163 -17.80 -7.04 -33.90
CA PRO A 163 -17.81 -8.09 -34.91
C PRO A 163 -17.88 -7.35 -36.27
N ALA A 164 -16.86 -7.62 -37.09
CA ALA A 164 -16.75 -6.98 -38.39
C ALA A 164 -18.12 -7.09 -39.08
N PRO A 165 -18.67 -6.00 -39.63
CA PRO A 165 -19.96 -6.04 -40.31
C PRO A 165 -19.90 -7.14 -41.38
N PRO A 166 -20.94 -7.99 -41.47
CA PRO A 166 -20.94 -9.09 -42.43
C PRO A 166 -20.62 -8.53 -43.80
N SER A 167 -19.56 -9.09 -44.45
CA SER A 167 -19.13 -8.64 -45.74
C SER A 167 -20.31 -8.76 -46.76
N ALA A 168 -20.73 -7.65 -47.32
CA ALA A 168 -21.83 -7.53 -48.25
C ALA A 168 -21.54 -8.14 -49.64
N ASN A 169 -20.51 -8.96 -49.76
CA ASN A 169 -20.14 -9.64 -51.00
C ASN A 169 -20.63 -11.11 -50.98
N GLY A 170 -21.97 -11.28 -50.97
CA GLY A 170 -22.57 -12.52 -51.44
C GLY A 170 -22.36 -12.69 -52.93
N PRO A 171 -22.02 -13.88 -53.42
CA PRO A 171 -21.85 -14.11 -54.85
C PRO A 171 -23.18 -13.86 -55.57
N ALA A 172 -23.17 -13.01 -56.58
CA ALA A 172 -24.26 -12.80 -57.50
C ALA A 172 -24.65 -14.14 -58.13
N ALA A 173 -25.88 -14.58 -57.89
CA ALA A 173 -26.42 -15.76 -58.54
C ALA A 173 -26.47 -15.51 -60.04
N GLU A 174 -25.62 -16.16 -60.80
CA GLU A 174 -25.76 -16.27 -62.24
C GLU A 174 -27.02 -17.08 -62.56
N THR A 175 -28.08 -16.38 -63.02
CA THR A 175 -29.21 -16.99 -63.71
C THR A 175 -28.77 -17.31 -65.12
N LYS A 176 -28.52 -18.58 -65.41
CA LYS A 176 -28.48 -19.12 -66.76
C LYS A 176 -29.89 -19.40 -67.25
N SER A 177 -30.26 -18.69 -68.31
CA SER A 177 -31.39 -18.98 -69.20
C SER A 177 -31.10 -20.14 -70.11
#